data_95ce43ce6c44ade4dac0752ed584a6e7
#
_entry.id   95ce43ce6c44ade4dac0752ed584a6e7
#
_cell.length_a   1.000
_cell.length_b   1.000
_cell.length_c   1.000
_cell.angle_alpha   90.00
_cell.angle_beta   90.00
_cell.angle_gamma   90.00
#
_symmetry.space_group_name_H-M   'P 1'
#
loop_
_entity.id
_entity.type
_entity.pdbx_description
1 polymer ?
#
loop_
_entity_poly.entity_id
_entity_poly.type
_entity_poly.pdbx_seq_one_letter_code
_entity_poly.pdbx_strand_id
1 'polypeptide(L)'
;MNKTIISSIGAALVCVVATVNGADLAGSAPFQFRYDEALSKLPDQVAPKVPGAHGGFAVDNKTGEVFFGLKGAGIIWMSNDLKEKKVLPVTEPMILEGNFHNTTVLYRGDGERFLALPDNEKHRVYIVSDEGKLASVLNSPMDLNDYYGGGGAFNPTDTEYADGKLYVADGYSAGNFISIADPWSASWTDTYFGGKASGAREYGLFGTAHGITLEPHTKRLAIADRANSRVQDFDFHGTFLENVNLPAGSLPCDIDFFQGNVLVGCLRGPSGYQSAPCYVVDKDGNLISEVNPKKDFGLELFTHIHNAAWKPVYGKGGKVEKLYALATAWNPGGFAVMEVVK
;
A
#
# COMPACT_ATOMS: atom_id res chain seq x y z
N MET A 1 74.03 -9.32 -21.32
CA MET A 1 72.98 -8.32 -21.08
C MET A 1 71.75 -8.78 -21.83
N ASN A 2 70.92 -9.55 -21.16
CA ASN A 2 69.59 -9.98 -21.70
C ASN A 2 68.51 -9.15 -21.09
N LYS A 3 67.78 -8.38 -21.92
CA LYS A 3 66.59 -7.67 -21.52
C LYS A 3 65.37 -8.57 -21.73
N THR A 4 64.73 -8.97 -20.66
CA THR A 4 63.42 -9.66 -20.66
C THR A 4 62.31 -8.61 -20.80
N ILE A 5 61.52 -8.72 -21.86
CA ILE A 5 60.30 -7.92 -22.06
C ILE A 5 59.13 -8.69 -21.43
N ILE A 6 58.53 -8.12 -20.38
CA ILE A 6 57.31 -8.65 -19.81
C ILE A 6 56.15 -7.99 -20.55
N SER A 7 55.41 -8.78 -21.30
CA SER A 7 54.18 -8.40 -21.94
C SER A 7 53.01 -8.62 -20.96
N SER A 8 52.39 -7.52 -20.49
CA SER A 8 51.20 -7.56 -19.68
C SER A 8 49.98 -7.72 -20.59
N ILE A 9 49.33 -8.89 -20.55
CA ILE A 9 48.06 -9.14 -21.17
C ILE A 9 46.99 -8.63 -20.19
N GLY A 10 46.37 -7.51 -20.50
CA GLY A 10 45.19 -7.01 -19.79
C GLY A 10 43.99 -7.84 -20.19
N ALA A 11 43.46 -8.65 -19.28
CA ALA A 11 42.17 -9.31 -19.44
C ALA A 11 41.05 -8.26 -19.24
N ALA A 12 40.42 -7.88 -20.32
CA ALA A 12 39.15 -7.11 -20.24
C ALA A 12 38.06 -8.02 -19.72
N LEU A 13 37.60 -7.71 -18.50
CA LEU A 13 36.42 -8.36 -17.92
C LEU A 13 35.19 -7.85 -18.67
N VAL A 14 34.69 -8.63 -19.63
CA VAL A 14 33.39 -8.36 -20.27
C VAL A 14 32.33 -8.79 -19.25
N CYS A 15 31.74 -7.83 -18.53
CA CYS A 15 30.51 -8.07 -17.81
C CYS A 15 29.40 -8.32 -18.83
N VAL A 16 29.08 -9.59 -19.08
CA VAL A 16 27.86 -9.96 -19.76
C VAL A 16 26.73 -9.69 -18.77
N VAL A 17 26.08 -8.55 -18.90
CA VAL A 17 24.78 -8.31 -18.27
C VAL A 17 23.79 -9.24 -18.98
N ALA A 18 23.46 -10.35 -18.36
CA ALA A 18 22.36 -11.18 -18.82
C ALA A 18 21.09 -10.35 -18.65
N THR A 19 20.57 -9.83 -19.74
CA THR A 19 19.19 -9.31 -19.79
C THR A 19 18.28 -10.51 -19.60
N VAL A 20 17.73 -10.65 -18.39
CA VAL A 20 16.59 -11.54 -18.16
C VAL A 20 15.44 -10.92 -18.95
N ASN A 21 15.09 -11.53 -20.09
CA ASN A 21 13.87 -11.17 -20.80
C ASN A 21 12.70 -11.58 -19.89
N GLY A 22 12.17 -10.62 -19.12
CA GLY A 22 10.87 -10.77 -18.47
C GLY A 22 9.79 -11.03 -19.52
N ALA A 23 8.72 -11.68 -19.14
CA ALA A 23 7.57 -11.85 -20.02
C ALA A 23 7.01 -10.47 -20.42
N ASP A 24 6.64 -10.28 -21.68
CA ASP A 24 5.99 -9.03 -22.13
C ASP A 24 4.66 -8.80 -21.39
N LEU A 25 3.96 -9.90 -21.05
CA LEU A 25 2.69 -9.91 -20.32
C LEU A 25 2.73 -10.96 -19.21
N ALA A 26 2.15 -10.64 -18.06
CA ALA A 26 1.96 -11.54 -16.92
C ALA A 26 0.50 -11.55 -16.47
N GLY A 27 0.10 -12.57 -15.71
CA GLY A 27 -1.27 -12.73 -15.24
C GLY A 27 -2.19 -13.39 -16.27
N SER A 28 -3.48 -13.37 -15.99
CA SER A 28 -4.54 -14.01 -16.77
C SER A 28 -5.60 -13.01 -17.20
N ALA A 29 -6.20 -13.21 -18.38
CA ALA A 29 -7.33 -12.38 -18.82
C ALA A 29 -8.49 -12.47 -17.80
N PRO A 30 -9.21 -11.38 -17.53
CA PRO A 30 -9.10 -10.06 -18.16
C PRO A 30 -8.04 -9.13 -17.57
N PHE A 31 -7.26 -9.56 -16.59
CA PHE A 31 -6.23 -8.77 -15.91
C PHE A 31 -4.82 -9.29 -16.27
N GLN A 32 -4.40 -9.04 -17.52
CA GLN A 32 -3.01 -9.22 -17.91
C GLN A 32 -2.24 -7.92 -17.67
N PHE A 33 -1.01 -8.02 -17.19
CA PHE A 33 -0.17 -6.89 -16.80
C PHE A 33 1.05 -6.76 -17.69
N ARG A 34 1.43 -5.53 -17.98
CA ARG A 34 2.69 -5.16 -18.60
C ARG A 34 3.39 -4.12 -17.74
N TYR A 35 4.65 -4.34 -17.41
CA TYR A 35 5.46 -3.36 -16.68
C TYR A 35 5.71 -2.12 -17.55
N ASP A 36 5.47 -0.93 -17.00
CA ASP A 36 5.77 0.36 -17.62
C ASP A 36 7.00 0.98 -16.94
N GLU A 37 8.18 0.78 -17.52
CA GLU A 37 9.44 1.31 -17.00
C GLU A 37 9.44 2.83 -16.94
N ALA A 38 8.87 3.51 -17.94
CA ALA A 38 8.88 4.96 -18.02
C ALA A 38 8.03 5.59 -16.89
N LEU A 39 6.84 5.04 -16.64
CA LEU A 39 5.98 5.48 -15.55
C LEU A 39 6.47 5.02 -14.18
N SER A 40 7.34 4.03 -14.10
CA SER A 40 7.94 3.54 -12.85
C SER A 40 9.13 4.40 -12.40
N LYS A 41 9.59 5.35 -13.21
CA LYS A 41 10.67 6.27 -12.81
C LYS A 41 10.16 7.27 -11.78
N LEU A 42 10.86 7.38 -10.67
CA LEU A 42 10.66 8.40 -9.64
C LEU A 42 11.66 9.55 -9.82
N PRO A 43 11.37 10.76 -9.32
CA PRO A 43 12.33 11.86 -9.33
C PRO A 43 13.65 11.46 -8.66
N ASP A 44 14.77 11.99 -9.16
CA ASP A 44 16.12 11.62 -8.71
C ASP A 44 16.33 11.81 -7.20
N GLN A 45 15.69 12.82 -6.61
CA GLN A 45 15.75 13.05 -5.16
C GLN A 45 14.94 12.03 -4.33
N VAL A 46 13.97 11.36 -4.97
CA VAL A 46 13.08 10.36 -4.33
C VAL A 46 13.66 8.95 -4.45
N ALA A 47 14.21 8.60 -5.61
CA ALA A 47 14.68 7.26 -5.90
C ALA A 47 15.60 6.65 -4.82
N PRO A 48 16.57 7.39 -4.22
CA PRO A 48 17.41 6.87 -3.14
C PRO A 48 16.68 6.58 -1.82
N LYS A 49 15.44 7.09 -1.66
CA LYS A 49 14.62 6.92 -0.45
C LYS A 49 13.67 5.74 -0.54
N VAL A 50 13.49 5.17 -1.73
CA VAL A 50 12.55 4.05 -1.97
C VAL A 50 12.79 2.83 -1.08
N PRO A 51 14.00 2.51 -0.59
CA PRO A 51 14.17 1.50 0.46
C PRO A 51 13.35 1.74 1.73
N GLY A 52 12.96 2.99 2.01
CA GLY A 52 12.04 3.36 3.08
C GLY A 52 10.56 3.42 2.66
N ALA A 53 10.19 2.90 1.49
CA ALA A 53 8.84 2.95 0.93
C ALA A 53 7.87 2.03 1.69
N HIS A 54 7.50 2.43 2.88
CA HIS A 54 6.57 1.75 3.77
C HIS A 54 5.15 2.31 3.62
N GLY A 55 5.02 3.58 3.21
CA GLY A 55 3.75 4.22 2.90
C GLY A 55 3.08 3.64 1.66
N GLY A 56 1.76 3.62 1.65
CA GLY A 56 0.93 3.17 0.55
C GLY A 56 0.48 4.30 -0.35
N PHE A 57 -0.31 3.95 -1.35
CA PHE A 57 -0.82 4.86 -2.34
C PHE A 57 -2.22 5.34 -2.00
N ALA A 58 -2.41 6.63 -1.86
CA ALA A 58 -3.74 7.24 -1.86
C ALA A 58 -4.09 7.67 -3.29
N VAL A 59 -4.96 6.95 -3.95
CA VAL A 59 -5.51 7.33 -5.26
C VAL A 59 -6.75 8.16 -5.04
N ASP A 60 -6.69 9.42 -5.44
CA ASP A 60 -7.84 10.32 -5.37
C ASP A 60 -8.83 10.02 -6.50
N ASN A 61 -9.95 9.41 -6.16
CA ASN A 61 -10.99 9.04 -7.12
C ASN A 61 -11.71 10.24 -7.78
N LYS A 62 -11.55 11.47 -7.25
CA LYS A 62 -12.13 12.69 -7.86
C LYS A 62 -11.23 13.28 -8.93
N THR A 63 -9.91 13.32 -8.68
CA THR A 63 -8.95 13.97 -9.58
C THR A 63 -8.10 12.98 -10.36
N GLY A 64 -8.01 11.73 -9.89
CA GLY A 64 -7.11 10.72 -10.39
C GLY A 64 -5.65 10.90 -9.97
N GLU A 65 -5.34 11.91 -9.15
CA GLU A 65 -4.01 12.10 -8.60
C GLU A 65 -3.64 11.01 -7.58
N VAL A 66 -2.36 10.79 -7.40
CA VAL A 66 -1.85 9.81 -6.43
C VAL A 66 -0.94 10.49 -5.44
N PHE A 67 -1.11 10.17 -4.19
CA PHE A 67 -0.23 10.59 -3.09
C PHE A 67 0.44 9.37 -2.47
N PHE A 68 1.68 9.56 -2.06
CA PHE A 68 2.51 8.50 -1.52
C PHE A 68 3.44 9.05 -0.44
N GLY A 69 3.25 8.62 0.80
CA GLY A 69 4.12 8.99 1.92
C GLY A 69 5.43 8.22 1.90
N LEU A 70 6.58 8.91 2.00
CA LEU A 70 7.89 8.28 1.92
C LEU A 70 8.86 8.88 2.94
N LYS A 71 9.36 8.04 3.83
CA LYS A 71 10.35 8.42 4.86
C LYS A 71 11.59 9.08 4.24
N GLY A 72 11.94 10.26 4.75
CA GLY A 72 13.06 11.06 4.28
C GLY A 72 12.84 11.80 2.96
N ALA A 73 11.62 11.72 2.40
CA ALA A 73 11.21 12.52 1.24
C ALA A 73 9.90 13.30 1.51
N GLY A 74 9.10 12.88 2.49
CA GLY A 74 7.80 13.46 2.78
C GLY A 74 6.69 12.86 1.93
N ILE A 75 5.95 13.67 1.18
CA ILE A 75 4.82 13.23 0.37
C ILE A 75 5.12 13.44 -1.10
N ILE A 76 5.02 12.38 -1.89
CA ILE A 76 5.13 12.42 -3.34
C ILE A 76 3.73 12.55 -3.93
N TRP A 77 3.55 13.50 -4.83
CA TRP A 77 2.37 13.66 -5.65
C TRP A 77 2.66 13.16 -7.06
N MET A 78 1.67 12.51 -7.69
CA MET A 78 1.71 12.07 -9.07
C MET A 78 0.44 12.53 -9.80
N SER A 79 0.59 12.98 -11.05
CA SER A 79 -0.53 13.38 -11.90
C SER A 79 -1.46 12.19 -12.23
N ASN A 80 -2.69 12.48 -12.68
CA ASN A 80 -3.66 11.47 -13.10
C ASN A 80 -3.10 10.47 -14.12
N ASP A 81 -2.26 10.91 -15.04
CA ASP A 81 -1.64 10.03 -16.05
C ASP A 81 -0.28 9.47 -15.63
N LEU A 82 0.14 9.70 -14.37
CA LEU A 82 1.39 9.27 -13.73
C LEU A 82 2.68 9.81 -14.37
N LYS A 83 2.58 10.73 -15.34
CA LYS A 83 3.76 11.27 -16.04
C LYS A 83 4.50 12.32 -15.23
N GLU A 84 3.76 13.17 -14.52
CA GLU A 84 4.35 14.16 -13.62
C GLU A 84 4.41 13.62 -12.20
N LYS A 85 5.57 13.75 -11.58
CA LYS A 85 5.80 13.38 -10.20
C LYS A 85 6.63 14.44 -9.50
N LYS A 86 6.23 14.84 -8.31
CA LYS A 86 6.95 15.83 -7.49
C LYS A 86 6.83 15.52 -6.01
N VAL A 87 7.76 16.03 -5.23
CA VAL A 87 7.65 16.07 -3.77
C VAL A 87 6.85 17.31 -3.40
N LEU A 88 5.87 17.19 -2.51
CA LEU A 88 5.16 18.32 -1.94
C LEU A 88 6.09 19.17 -1.07
N PRO A 89 5.88 20.50 -0.98
CA PRO A 89 6.76 21.39 -0.22
C PRO A 89 6.51 21.29 1.31
N VAL A 90 6.68 20.09 1.85
CA VAL A 90 6.52 19.82 3.28
C VAL A 90 7.71 20.35 4.05
N THR A 91 7.47 21.06 5.13
CA THR A 91 8.50 21.63 6.01
C THR A 91 8.53 21.04 7.42
N GLU A 92 7.44 20.38 7.84
CA GLU A 92 7.33 19.77 9.15
C GLU A 92 8.22 18.53 9.26
N PRO A 93 9.19 18.52 10.22
CA PRO A 93 10.13 17.39 10.35
C PRO A 93 9.41 16.05 10.56
N MET A 94 8.28 16.03 11.26
CA MET A 94 7.50 14.82 11.51
C MET A 94 6.91 14.22 10.22
N ILE A 95 6.65 15.04 9.20
CA ILE A 95 6.16 14.58 7.90
C ILE A 95 7.32 14.18 7.00
N LEU A 96 8.47 14.86 7.08
CA LEU A 96 9.66 14.49 6.32
C LEU A 96 10.26 13.15 6.77
N GLU A 97 10.30 12.92 8.08
CA GLU A 97 10.97 11.77 8.70
C GLU A 97 10.00 10.65 9.13
N GLY A 98 8.68 10.86 8.94
CA GLY A 98 7.65 9.91 9.32
C GLY A 98 7.81 8.57 8.60
N ASN A 99 7.72 7.47 9.34
CA ASN A 99 7.64 6.13 8.77
C ASN A 99 6.17 5.78 8.53
N PHE A 100 5.60 6.46 7.53
CA PHE A 100 4.21 6.24 7.17
C PHE A 100 4.01 4.82 6.66
N HIS A 101 2.96 4.17 7.14
CA HIS A 101 2.71 2.79 6.81
C HIS A 101 1.71 2.64 5.65
N ASN A 102 0.84 3.61 5.46
CA ASN A 102 -0.03 3.79 4.29
C ASN A 102 -0.37 5.28 4.12
N THR A 103 -1.22 5.60 3.15
CA THR A 103 -1.70 6.96 2.87
C THR A 103 -3.15 6.89 2.42
N THR A 104 -4.03 7.75 2.97
CA THR A 104 -5.45 7.80 2.60
C THR A 104 -5.84 9.22 2.24
N VAL A 105 -6.58 9.39 1.13
CA VAL A 105 -7.21 10.68 0.76
C VAL A 105 -8.53 10.82 1.50
N LEU A 106 -8.76 11.98 2.11
CA LEU A 106 -10.03 12.32 2.73
C LEU A 106 -10.46 13.75 2.37
N TYR A 107 -11.76 13.97 2.32
CA TYR A 107 -12.34 15.28 2.01
C TYR A 107 -13.14 15.81 3.19
N ARG A 108 -12.83 17.05 3.61
CA ARG A 108 -13.63 17.74 4.59
C ARG A 108 -14.96 18.22 3.96
N GLY A 109 -15.95 18.51 4.77
CA GLY A 109 -17.29 18.91 4.32
C GLY A 109 -17.33 20.18 3.47
N ASP A 110 -16.31 21.02 3.51
CA ASP A 110 -16.12 22.20 2.64
C ASP A 110 -15.48 21.88 1.28
N GLY A 111 -15.11 20.63 1.07
CA GLY A 111 -14.49 20.15 -0.17
C GLY A 111 -12.97 20.22 -0.19
N GLU A 112 -12.31 20.69 0.87
CA GLU A 112 -10.87 20.65 1.00
C GLU A 112 -10.37 19.20 1.15
N ARG A 113 -9.27 18.91 0.46
CA ARG A 113 -8.62 17.61 0.45
C ARG A 113 -7.51 17.54 1.49
N PHE A 114 -7.44 16.41 2.16
CA PHE A 114 -6.42 16.07 3.14
C PHE A 114 -5.90 14.66 2.90
N LEU A 115 -4.81 14.33 3.60
CA LEU A 115 -4.21 13.00 3.63
C LEU A 115 -4.10 12.54 5.08
N ALA A 116 -4.49 11.31 5.35
CA ALA A 116 -4.17 10.63 6.60
C ALA A 116 -2.91 9.79 6.41
N LEU A 117 -1.97 9.94 7.32
CA LEU A 117 -0.65 9.32 7.29
C LEU A 117 -0.41 8.59 8.63
N PRO A 118 -0.74 7.30 8.73
CA PRO A 118 -0.44 6.52 9.92
C PRO A 118 1.07 6.29 10.05
N ASP A 119 1.62 6.65 11.21
CA ASP A 119 3.04 6.45 11.56
C ASP A 119 3.15 5.45 12.70
N ASN A 120 3.52 4.22 12.37
CA ASN A 120 3.62 3.13 13.32
C ASN A 120 4.83 3.24 14.27
N GLU A 121 5.88 3.99 13.90
CA GLU A 121 7.03 4.28 14.78
C GLU A 121 6.74 5.38 15.80
N LYS A 122 5.83 6.30 15.45
CA LYS A 122 5.44 7.43 16.32
C LYS A 122 4.11 7.23 17.02
N HIS A 123 3.44 6.09 16.75
CA HIS A 123 2.20 5.71 17.42
C HIS A 123 1.08 6.74 17.27
N ARG A 124 0.88 7.24 16.03
CA ARG A 124 -0.12 8.28 15.72
C ARG A 124 -0.51 8.29 14.25
N VAL A 125 -1.55 9.05 13.95
CA VAL A 125 -1.94 9.36 12.57
C VAL A 125 -1.88 10.88 12.39
N TYR A 126 -1.17 11.34 11.35
CA TYR A 126 -1.16 12.75 10.96
C TYR A 126 -2.23 13.00 9.91
N ILE A 127 -2.95 14.11 10.06
CA ILE A 127 -3.83 14.64 9.03
C ILE A 127 -3.14 15.87 8.44
N VAL A 128 -2.85 15.84 7.16
CA VAL A 128 -2.14 16.92 6.46
C VAL A 128 -2.96 17.38 5.25
N SER A 129 -2.87 18.66 4.90
CA SER A 129 -3.46 19.15 3.66
C SER A 129 -2.73 18.56 2.45
N ASP A 130 -3.34 18.62 1.28
CA ASP A 130 -2.72 18.23 0.01
C ASP A 130 -1.57 19.16 -0.44
N GLU A 131 -1.34 20.25 0.30
CA GLU A 131 -0.14 21.09 0.22
C GLU A 131 0.97 20.66 1.19
N GLY A 132 0.73 19.62 2.01
CA GLY A 132 1.69 19.07 2.98
C GLY A 132 1.72 19.79 4.32
N LYS A 133 0.72 20.63 4.65
CA LYS A 133 0.63 21.31 5.95
C LYS A 133 -0.08 20.43 6.97
N LEU A 134 0.47 20.32 8.17
CA LEU A 134 -0.14 19.61 9.28
C LEU A 134 -1.46 20.29 9.71
N ALA A 135 -2.55 19.55 9.69
CA ALA A 135 -3.87 20.00 10.14
C ALA A 135 -4.20 19.48 11.54
N SER A 136 -4.01 18.19 11.79
CA SER A 136 -4.26 17.59 13.10
C SER A 136 -3.43 16.32 13.33
N VAL A 137 -3.42 15.81 14.56
CA VAL A 137 -2.73 14.58 14.96
C VAL A 137 -3.65 13.75 15.85
N LEU A 138 -3.93 12.52 15.45
CA LEU A 138 -4.54 11.50 16.29
C LEU A 138 -3.42 10.76 17.04
N ASN A 139 -3.34 10.95 18.35
CA ASN A 139 -2.44 10.21 19.22
C ASN A 139 -3.04 8.84 19.59
N SER A 140 -2.28 8.01 20.31
CA SER A 140 -2.77 6.72 20.81
C SER A 140 -4.13 6.84 21.51
N PRO A 141 -5.09 5.93 21.28
CA PRO A 141 -6.45 5.98 21.80
C PRO A 141 -6.56 5.49 23.25
N MET A 142 -5.88 6.15 24.19
CA MET A 142 -5.70 5.69 25.57
C MET A 142 -7.00 5.42 26.33
N ASP A 143 -8.07 6.15 26.02
CA ASP A 143 -9.36 6.03 26.70
C ASP A 143 -10.36 5.12 25.98
N LEU A 144 -9.95 4.47 24.88
CA LEU A 144 -10.86 3.73 23.99
C LEU A 144 -11.28 2.37 24.59
N ASN A 145 -10.34 1.66 25.21
CA ASN A 145 -10.58 0.35 25.82
C ASN A 145 -9.49 -0.01 26.84
N ASP A 146 -9.69 -1.11 27.57
CA ASP A 146 -8.77 -1.59 28.61
C ASP A 146 -7.36 -1.91 28.08
N TYR A 147 -7.23 -2.31 26.83
CA TYR A 147 -5.92 -2.59 26.22
C TYR A 147 -5.07 -1.30 26.16
N TYR A 148 -5.60 -0.25 25.55
CA TYR A 148 -4.87 1.01 25.41
C TYR A 148 -4.76 1.75 26.76
N GLY A 149 -5.81 1.74 27.58
CA GLY A 149 -5.81 2.32 28.92
C GLY A 149 -4.83 1.63 29.87
N GLY A 150 -4.55 0.36 29.66
CA GLY A 150 -3.51 -0.41 30.34
C GLY A 150 -2.09 -0.20 29.82
N GLY A 151 -1.88 0.71 28.87
CA GLY A 151 -0.58 0.98 28.25
C GLY A 151 -0.26 0.11 27.06
N GLY A 152 -1.25 -0.53 26.45
CA GLY A 152 -1.08 -1.27 25.19
C GLY A 152 -0.60 -0.35 24.06
N ALA A 153 0.32 -0.86 23.25
CA ALA A 153 0.89 -0.10 22.15
C ALA A 153 -0.14 0.17 21.04
N PHE A 154 -0.07 1.36 20.43
CA PHE A 154 -0.80 1.72 19.22
C PHE A 154 0.19 1.80 18.06
N ASN A 155 0.11 0.86 17.11
CA ASN A 155 1.03 0.77 15.97
C ASN A 155 0.22 0.72 14.67
N PRO A 156 -0.32 1.87 14.23
CA PRO A 156 -1.23 1.92 13.09
C PRO A 156 -0.55 1.44 11.80
N THR A 157 -1.25 0.59 11.07
CA THR A 157 -0.79 0.02 9.81
C THR A 157 -1.48 0.63 8.60
N ASP A 158 -2.71 1.09 8.74
CA ASP A 158 -3.46 1.68 7.64
C ASP A 158 -4.64 2.50 8.15
N THR A 159 -5.20 3.31 7.24
CA THR A 159 -6.40 4.10 7.49
C THR A 159 -7.33 4.07 6.30
N GLU A 160 -8.65 4.17 6.56
CA GLU A 160 -9.66 4.38 5.52
C GLU A 160 -10.67 5.43 5.97
N TYR A 161 -11.05 6.33 5.05
CA TYR A 161 -12.04 7.37 5.33
C TYR A 161 -13.38 7.03 4.69
N ALA A 162 -14.34 6.65 5.51
CA ALA A 162 -15.68 6.26 5.09
C ALA A 162 -16.73 6.83 6.04
N ASP A 163 -17.90 7.18 5.51
CA ASP A 163 -19.06 7.67 6.28
C ASP A 163 -18.73 8.82 7.26
N GLY A 164 -17.81 9.73 6.85
CA GLY A 164 -17.40 10.86 7.67
C GLY A 164 -16.46 10.51 8.84
N LYS A 165 -15.97 9.29 8.92
CA LYS A 165 -15.08 8.78 9.96
C LYS A 165 -13.80 8.25 9.37
N LEU A 166 -12.73 8.26 10.17
CA LEU A 166 -11.46 7.62 9.88
C LEU A 166 -11.38 6.31 10.65
N TYR A 167 -11.28 5.20 9.92
CA TYR A 167 -11.02 3.87 10.45
C TYR A 167 -9.52 3.63 10.45
N VAL A 168 -8.97 3.21 11.58
CA VAL A 168 -7.52 3.03 11.75
C VAL A 168 -7.23 1.60 12.17
N ALA A 169 -6.54 0.86 11.31
CA ALA A 169 -6.07 -0.48 11.60
C ALA A 169 -4.81 -0.43 12.48
N ASP A 170 -4.82 -1.13 13.61
CA ASP A 170 -3.69 -1.23 14.54
C ASP A 170 -3.05 -2.63 14.49
N GLY A 171 -2.59 -3.01 13.29
CA GLY A 171 -2.15 -4.37 13.00
C GLY A 171 -0.79 -4.78 13.58
N TYR A 172 0.05 -3.81 13.94
CA TYR A 172 1.36 -4.08 14.53
C TYR A 172 1.37 -4.00 16.06
N SER A 173 0.22 -3.85 16.67
CA SER A 173 0.06 -4.00 18.11
C SER A 173 -0.42 -5.41 18.50
N ALA A 174 -0.35 -5.72 19.78
CA ALA A 174 -0.96 -6.94 20.29
C ALA A 174 -2.51 -6.86 20.31
N GLY A 175 -3.09 -5.65 20.20
CA GLY A 175 -4.53 -5.42 20.18
C GLY A 175 -5.18 -5.83 18.87
N ASN A 176 -4.60 -5.46 17.74
CA ASN A 176 -5.18 -5.69 16.40
C ASN A 176 -6.62 -5.15 16.25
N PHE A 177 -6.88 -3.98 16.80
CA PHE A 177 -8.18 -3.32 16.70
C PHE A 177 -8.28 -2.45 15.44
N ILE A 178 -9.51 -2.25 15.00
CA ILE A 178 -9.89 -1.16 14.09
C ILE A 178 -10.56 -0.10 14.96
N SER A 179 -9.86 1.01 15.17
CA SER A 179 -10.33 2.14 15.98
C SER A 179 -10.94 3.21 15.09
N ILE A 180 -12.00 3.89 15.56
CA ILE A 180 -12.75 4.85 14.75
C ILE A 180 -12.55 6.25 15.31
N ALA A 181 -12.20 7.20 14.45
CA ALA A 181 -11.94 8.59 14.83
C ALA A 181 -12.72 9.60 13.99
N ASP A 182 -12.90 10.79 14.56
CA ASP A 182 -13.21 11.99 13.82
C ASP A 182 -11.89 12.72 13.50
N PRO A 183 -11.43 12.73 12.23
CA PRO A 183 -10.15 13.32 11.89
C PRO A 183 -10.14 14.85 12.03
N TRP A 184 -11.33 15.50 12.01
CA TRP A 184 -11.44 16.95 12.02
C TRP A 184 -11.34 17.55 13.43
N SER A 185 -11.87 16.84 14.43
CA SER A 185 -11.69 17.19 15.84
C SER A 185 -10.47 16.52 16.48
N ALA A 186 -9.77 15.67 15.74
CA ALA A 186 -8.64 14.86 16.21
C ALA A 186 -9.01 14.02 17.46
N SER A 187 -10.21 13.46 17.47
CA SER A 187 -10.72 12.69 18.60
C SER A 187 -11.14 11.28 18.21
N TRP A 188 -10.88 10.33 19.08
CA TRP A 188 -11.40 8.98 18.95
C TRP A 188 -12.89 8.96 19.33
N THR A 189 -13.65 8.11 18.66
CA THR A 189 -15.00 7.75 19.12
C THR A 189 -14.89 6.71 20.24
N ASP A 190 -16.01 6.33 20.81
CA ASP A 190 -16.10 5.21 21.77
C ASP A 190 -16.25 3.84 21.08
N THR A 191 -16.13 3.82 19.74
CA THR A 191 -16.38 2.64 18.92
C THR A 191 -15.08 2.07 18.33
N TYR A 192 -14.94 0.78 18.42
CA TYR A 192 -13.88 -0.01 17.80
C TYR A 192 -14.39 -1.43 17.55
N PHE A 193 -13.68 -2.19 16.73
CA PHE A 193 -13.98 -3.60 16.48
C PHE A 193 -12.70 -4.39 16.18
N GLY A 194 -12.85 -5.70 15.94
CA GLY A 194 -11.70 -6.58 15.74
C GLY A 194 -11.08 -6.99 17.05
N GLY A 195 -9.79 -7.21 17.02
CA GLY A 195 -9.00 -7.72 18.14
C GLY A 195 -8.11 -8.88 17.69
N LYS A 196 -7.23 -9.33 18.59
CA LYS A 196 -6.28 -10.40 18.29
C LYS A 196 -6.98 -11.75 18.17
N ALA A 197 -6.84 -12.39 17.02
CA ALA A 197 -7.26 -13.78 16.83
C ALA A 197 -6.26 -14.76 17.44
N SER A 198 -6.75 -15.83 18.03
CA SER A 198 -5.95 -16.98 18.48
C SER A 198 -5.71 -17.99 17.36
N GLY A 199 -6.48 -17.90 16.25
CA GLY A 199 -6.33 -18.76 15.09
C GLY A 199 -7.10 -18.28 13.86
N ALA A 200 -6.77 -18.84 12.71
CA ALA A 200 -7.32 -18.41 11.40
C ALA A 200 -8.82 -18.68 11.21
N ARG A 201 -9.46 -19.40 12.12
CA ARG A 201 -10.91 -19.68 12.07
C ARG A 201 -11.78 -18.74 12.88
N GLU A 202 -11.16 -17.76 13.54
CA GLU A 202 -11.88 -16.74 14.30
C GLU A 202 -12.19 -15.57 13.38
N TYR A 203 -13.40 -15.54 12.85
CA TYR A 203 -13.88 -14.43 12.03
C TYR A 203 -14.25 -13.23 12.89
N GLY A 204 -14.04 -12.02 12.33
CA GLY A 204 -14.20 -10.78 13.09
C GLY A 204 -12.99 -10.39 13.93
N LEU A 205 -11.99 -11.29 14.05
CA LEU A 205 -10.71 -11.06 14.72
C LEU A 205 -9.55 -11.24 13.74
N PHE A 206 -8.37 -10.69 14.06
CA PHE A 206 -7.24 -10.63 13.16
C PHE A 206 -5.98 -11.27 13.71
N GLY A 207 -5.26 -11.98 12.85
CA GLY A 207 -3.87 -12.33 13.11
C GLY A 207 -2.94 -11.12 12.96
N THR A 208 -3.19 -10.28 11.96
CA THR A 208 -2.59 -8.96 11.73
C THR A 208 -3.52 -8.16 10.84
N ALA A 209 -4.24 -7.17 11.39
CA ALA A 209 -5.07 -6.24 10.65
C ALA A 209 -4.15 -5.25 9.91
N HIS A 210 -3.81 -5.51 8.65
CA HIS A 210 -2.75 -4.75 7.98
C HIS A 210 -3.27 -3.64 7.07
N GLY A 211 -3.85 -3.96 5.93
CA GLY A 211 -4.49 -2.99 5.04
C GLY A 211 -5.98 -2.88 5.33
N ILE A 212 -6.56 -1.70 5.19
CA ILE A 212 -8.00 -1.46 5.26
C ILE A 212 -8.41 -0.57 4.10
N THR A 213 -9.48 -0.94 3.38
CA THR A 213 -10.00 -0.14 2.27
C THR A 213 -11.52 -0.24 2.15
N LEU A 214 -12.14 0.80 1.62
CA LEU A 214 -13.57 0.85 1.34
C LEU A 214 -13.87 0.21 -0.02
N GLU A 215 -14.76 -0.78 -0.04
CA GLU A 215 -15.43 -1.17 -1.28
C GLU A 215 -16.58 -0.19 -1.56
N PRO A 216 -16.46 0.69 -2.57
CA PRO A 216 -17.33 1.85 -2.70
C PRO A 216 -18.77 1.51 -3.15
N HIS A 217 -18.98 0.37 -3.81
CA HIS A 217 -20.30 -0.03 -4.33
C HIS A 217 -21.17 -0.69 -3.24
N THR A 218 -20.56 -1.56 -2.43
CA THR A 218 -21.25 -2.28 -1.36
C THR A 218 -21.17 -1.56 -0.02
N LYS A 219 -20.33 -0.53 0.09
CA LYS A 219 -20.04 0.22 1.33
C LYS A 219 -19.59 -0.70 2.47
N ARG A 220 -18.63 -1.57 2.16
CA ARG A 220 -17.97 -2.46 3.10
C ARG A 220 -16.53 -2.03 3.33
N LEU A 221 -16.04 -2.28 4.53
CA LEU A 221 -14.63 -2.16 4.85
C LEU A 221 -13.98 -3.52 4.69
N ALA A 222 -13.08 -3.65 3.73
CA ALA A 222 -12.28 -4.84 3.54
C ALA A 222 -10.94 -4.69 4.29
N ILE A 223 -10.55 -5.71 5.04
CA ILE A 223 -9.36 -5.70 5.89
C ILE A 223 -8.47 -6.90 5.58
N ALA A 224 -7.22 -6.63 5.22
CA ALA A 224 -6.21 -7.64 5.00
C ALA A 224 -5.80 -8.26 6.34
N ASP A 225 -6.26 -9.47 6.62
CA ASP A 225 -5.83 -10.27 7.77
C ASP A 225 -4.58 -11.08 7.41
N ARG A 226 -3.44 -10.37 7.47
CA ARG A 226 -2.16 -10.83 6.90
C ARG A 226 -1.71 -12.19 7.42
N ALA A 227 -1.73 -12.40 8.73
CA ALA A 227 -1.22 -13.63 9.31
C ALA A 227 -2.13 -14.84 9.02
N ASN A 228 -3.38 -14.61 8.61
CA ASN A 228 -4.36 -15.65 8.35
C ASN A 228 -4.62 -15.89 6.84
N SER A 229 -3.85 -15.27 5.94
CA SER A 229 -3.94 -15.42 4.47
C SER A 229 -5.35 -15.16 3.94
N ARG A 230 -5.99 -14.08 4.39
CA ARG A 230 -7.37 -13.75 4.00
C ARG A 230 -7.66 -12.25 3.99
N VAL A 231 -8.76 -11.88 3.36
CA VAL A 231 -9.40 -10.56 3.49
C VAL A 231 -10.74 -10.78 4.18
N GLN A 232 -11.09 -9.94 5.14
CA GLN A 232 -12.37 -9.98 5.84
C GLN A 232 -13.14 -8.67 5.60
N ASP A 233 -14.43 -8.78 5.29
CA ASP A 233 -15.32 -7.65 5.06
C ASP A 233 -16.19 -7.37 6.27
N PHE A 234 -16.39 -6.08 6.55
CA PHE A 234 -17.17 -5.56 7.66
C PHE A 234 -18.10 -4.44 7.21
N ASP A 235 -19.19 -4.24 7.93
CA ASP A 235 -19.96 -3.00 7.84
C ASP A 235 -19.24 -1.85 8.61
N PHE A 236 -19.81 -0.64 8.52
CA PHE A 236 -19.25 0.53 9.23
C PHE A 236 -19.37 0.49 10.75
N HIS A 237 -20.11 -0.49 11.29
CA HIS A 237 -20.25 -0.73 12.72
C HIS A 237 -19.32 -1.84 13.24
N GLY A 238 -18.54 -2.46 12.34
CA GLY A 238 -17.62 -3.55 12.67
C GLY A 238 -18.27 -4.92 12.73
N THR A 239 -19.48 -5.08 12.17
CA THR A 239 -20.09 -6.40 12.01
C THR A 239 -19.38 -7.16 10.90
N PHE A 240 -18.85 -8.33 11.20
CA PHE A 240 -18.27 -9.23 10.19
C PHE A 240 -19.32 -9.66 9.17
N LEU A 241 -19.01 -9.57 7.89
CA LEU A 241 -19.92 -9.90 6.79
C LEU A 241 -19.48 -11.14 6.05
N GLU A 242 -18.25 -11.14 5.53
CA GLU A 242 -17.74 -12.27 4.74
C GLU A 242 -16.22 -12.36 4.79
N ASN A 243 -15.68 -13.44 4.22
CA ASN A 243 -14.27 -13.74 4.20
C ASN A 243 -13.85 -14.28 2.84
N VAL A 244 -12.76 -13.74 2.29
CA VAL A 244 -12.11 -14.22 1.09
C VAL A 244 -10.76 -14.83 1.46
N ASN A 245 -10.62 -16.14 1.24
CA ASN A 245 -9.35 -16.83 1.47
C ASN A 245 -8.42 -16.65 0.28
N LEU A 246 -7.18 -16.30 0.56
CA LEU A 246 -6.09 -16.27 -0.41
C LEU A 246 -5.33 -17.60 -0.39
N PRO A 247 -4.47 -17.89 -1.38
CA PRO A 247 -3.61 -19.06 -1.36
C PRO A 247 -2.86 -19.19 -0.03
N ALA A 248 -2.95 -20.34 0.59
CA ALA A 248 -2.41 -20.60 1.94
C ALA A 248 -0.92 -20.25 2.02
N GLY A 249 -0.53 -19.50 3.05
CA GLY A 249 0.82 -18.98 3.22
C GLY A 249 1.08 -17.63 2.57
N SER A 250 0.12 -17.07 1.84
CA SER A 250 0.15 -15.68 1.40
C SER A 250 0.00 -14.73 2.59
N LEU A 251 0.71 -13.61 2.55
CA LEU A 251 0.63 -12.57 3.56
C LEU A 251 0.13 -11.26 2.93
N PRO A 252 -1.20 -11.07 2.79
CA PRO A 252 -1.75 -9.83 2.24
C PRO A 252 -1.36 -8.63 3.09
N CYS A 253 -0.87 -7.57 2.45
CA CYS A 253 -0.51 -6.32 3.10
C CYS A 253 -1.49 -5.22 2.78
N ASP A 254 -1.79 -5.05 1.50
CA ASP A 254 -2.62 -3.96 1.01
C ASP A 254 -3.66 -4.46 0.03
N ILE A 255 -4.80 -3.78 -0.02
CA ILE A 255 -5.95 -4.13 -0.83
C ILE A 255 -6.57 -2.88 -1.42
N ASP A 256 -7.02 -2.97 -2.67
CA ASP A 256 -7.74 -1.88 -3.31
C ASP A 256 -8.79 -2.40 -4.28
N PHE A 257 -9.87 -1.64 -4.49
CA PHE A 257 -11.01 -2.03 -5.31
C PHE A 257 -11.09 -1.26 -6.62
N PHE A 258 -11.37 -1.99 -7.68
CA PHE A 258 -11.74 -1.40 -8.96
C PHE A 258 -12.86 -2.22 -9.61
N GLN A 259 -14.06 -1.62 -9.74
CA GLN A 259 -15.24 -2.23 -10.37
C GLN A 259 -15.57 -3.63 -9.81
N GLY A 260 -15.52 -3.78 -8.49
CA GLY A 260 -15.79 -5.03 -7.79
C GLY A 260 -14.65 -6.05 -7.80
N ASN A 261 -13.51 -5.74 -8.45
CA ASN A 261 -12.32 -6.59 -8.40
C ASN A 261 -11.34 -6.05 -7.37
N VAL A 262 -10.78 -6.94 -6.58
CA VAL A 262 -9.83 -6.62 -5.50
C VAL A 262 -8.40 -6.87 -5.98
N LEU A 263 -7.54 -5.88 -5.90
CA LEU A 263 -6.10 -6.05 -5.98
C LEU A 263 -5.56 -6.29 -4.59
N VAL A 264 -4.80 -7.35 -4.40
CA VAL A 264 -4.19 -7.69 -3.11
C VAL A 264 -2.68 -7.78 -3.27
N GLY A 265 -1.96 -6.83 -2.69
CA GLY A 265 -0.50 -6.87 -2.60
C GLY A 265 -0.05 -7.73 -1.44
N CYS A 266 0.83 -8.71 -1.69
CA CYS A 266 1.27 -9.64 -0.66
C CYS A 266 2.73 -9.46 -0.28
N LEU A 267 3.01 -9.42 1.03
CA LEU A 267 4.38 -9.44 1.56
C LEU A 267 5.13 -10.68 1.04
N ARG A 268 4.43 -11.79 0.94
CA ARG A 268 4.91 -13.02 0.29
C ARG A 268 3.73 -13.84 -0.21
N GLY A 269 3.99 -14.70 -1.18
CA GLY A 269 3.09 -15.76 -1.60
C GLY A 269 3.36 -17.10 -0.88
N PRO A 270 2.70 -18.19 -1.31
CA PRO A 270 2.91 -19.55 -0.78
C PRO A 270 4.37 -20.02 -0.84
N SER A 271 5.15 -19.54 -1.80
CA SER A 271 6.57 -19.87 -1.98
C SER A 271 7.52 -19.06 -1.07
N GLY A 272 6.98 -18.30 -0.12
CA GLY A 272 7.76 -17.46 0.80
C GLY A 272 8.25 -16.16 0.16
N TYR A 273 9.32 -15.57 0.71
CA TYR A 273 9.85 -14.25 0.29
C TYR A 273 10.54 -14.23 -1.10
N GLN A 274 10.64 -15.35 -1.77
CA GLN A 274 11.11 -15.40 -3.17
C GLN A 274 10.02 -15.03 -4.17
N SER A 275 8.78 -14.94 -3.72
CA SER A 275 7.60 -14.69 -4.53
C SER A 275 6.65 -13.76 -3.79
N ALA A 276 6.50 -12.55 -4.31
CA ALA A 276 5.60 -11.53 -3.80
C ALA A 276 4.56 -11.21 -4.86
N PRO A 277 3.39 -11.87 -4.84
CA PRO A 277 2.34 -11.63 -5.83
C PRO A 277 1.49 -10.41 -5.50
N CYS A 278 0.98 -9.77 -6.55
CA CYS A 278 -0.32 -9.14 -6.52
C CYS A 278 -1.34 -10.14 -7.04
N TYR A 279 -2.37 -10.38 -6.27
CA TYR A 279 -3.54 -11.16 -6.68
C TYR A 279 -4.64 -10.24 -7.17
N VAL A 280 -5.40 -10.67 -8.16
CA VAL A 280 -6.70 -10.07 -8.50
C VAL A 280 -7.78 -11.09 -8.17
N VAL A 281 -8.68 -10.68 -7.29
CA VAL A 281 -9.82 -11.48 -6.84
C VAL A 281 -11.10 -10.84 -7.35
N ASP A 282 -12.00 -11.62 -7.91
CA ASP A 282 -13.30 -11.11 -8.39
C ASP A 282 -14.30 -10.88 -7.24
N LYS A 283 -15.46 -10.30 -7.58
CA LYS A 283 -16.55 -10.04 -6.63
C LYS A 283 -17.12 -11.30 -5.95
N ASP A 284 -16.86 -12.48 -6.50
CA ASP A 284 -17.33 -13.76 -5.98
C ASP A 284 -16.24 -14.47 -5.14
N GLY A 285 -15.11 -13.78 -4.90
CA GLY A 285 -13.99 -14.28 -4.10
C GLY A 285 -13.03 -15.23 -4.84
N ASN A 286 -13.14 -15.33 -6.19
CA ASN A 286 -12.27 -16.19 -6.97
C ASN A 286 -10.98 -15.48 -7.35
N LEU A 287 -9.84 -16.13 -7.18
CA LEU A 287 -8.56 -15.68 -7.72
C LEU A 287 -8.58 -15.80 -9.26
N ILE A 288 -8.58 -14.66 -9.95
CA ILE A 288 -8.71 -14.60 -11.41
C ILE A 288 -7.40 -14.20 -12.12
N SER A 289 -6.47 -13.54 -11.41
CA SER A 289 -5.16 -13.24 -11.96
C SER A 289 -4.11 -13.12 -10.85
N GLU A 290 -2.86 -13.38 -11.21
CA GLU A 290 -1.67 -13.21 -10.36
C GLU A 290 -0.57 -12.57 -11.19
N VAL A 291 0.11 -11.57 -10.65
CA VAL A 291 1.34 -11.00 -11.19
C VAL A 291 2.40 -10.93 -10.11
N ASN A 292 3.62 -11.35 -10.44
CA ASN A 292 4.77 -11.29 -9.56
C ASN A 292 5.85 -10.43 -10.20
N PRO A 293 6.05 -9.18 -9.78
CA PRO A 293 6.96 -8.25 -10.44
C PRO A 293 8.40 -8.78 -10.58
N LYS A 294 8.89 -9.49 -9.56
CA LYS A 294 10.22 -10.09 -9.63
C LYS A 294 10.31 -11.21 -10.63
N LYS A 295 9.38 -12.18 -10.54
CA LYS A 295 9.41 -13.39 -11.39
C LYS A 295 9.06 -13.07 -12.84
N ASP A 296 8.04 -12.24 -13.05
CA ASP A 296 7.42 -12.05 -14.35
C ASP A 296 8.11 -10.95 -15.17
N PHE A 297 8.66 -9.91 -14.49
CA PHE A 297 9.28 -8.75 -15.14
C PHE A 297 10.76 -8.57 -14.80
N GLY A 298 11.35 -9.46 -14.01
CA GLY A 298 12.77 -9.36 -13.62
C GLY A 298 13.06 -8.20 -12.66
N LEU A 299 12.07 -7.71 -11.94
CA LEU A 299 12.23 -6.61 -10.98
C LEU A 299 12.82 -7.15 -9.66
N GLU A 300 14.14 -7.33 -9.62
CA GLU A 300 14.87 -8.04 -8.54
C GLU A 300 14.62 -7.49 -7.13
N LEU A 301 14.29 -6.21 -7.01
CA LEU A 301 13.99 -5.58 -5.72
C LEU A 301 12.62 -5.97 -5.15
N PHE A 302 11.72 -6.55 -5.95
CA PHE A 302 10.41 -6.99 -5.51
C PHE A 302 10.45 -8.38 -4.84
N THR A 303 11.22 -8.48 -3.75
CA THR A 303 11.23 -9.68 -2.90
C THR A 303 9.97 -9.81 -2.05
N HIS A 304 9.23 -8.73 -1.90
CA HIS A 304 7.91 -8.65 -1.30
C HIS A 304 7.16 -7.43 -1.85
N ILE A 305 5.83 -7.40 -1.68
CA ILE A 305 5.01 -6.22 -1.96
C ILE A 305 4.43 -5.77 -0.63
N HIS A 306 4.60 -4.48 -0.33
CA HIS A 306 4.07 -3.90 0.90
C HIS A 306 2.77 -3.15 0.66
N ASN A 307 2.69 -2.41 -0.45
CA ASN A 307 1.49 -1.67 -0.82
C ASN A 307 1.17 -1.91 -2.30
N ALA A 308 -0.12 -1.95 -2.61
CA ALA A 308 -0.63 -2.08 -3.98
C ALA A 308 -1.95 -1.33 -4.13
N ALA A 309 -2.11 -0.59 -5.23
CA ALA A 309 -3.34 0.14 -5.52
C ALA A 309 -3.71 0.06 -6.99
N TRP A 310 -5.01 0.03 -7.28
CA TRP A 310 -5.53 0.28 -8.61
C TRP A 310 -5.40 1.75 -8.97
N LYS A 311 -4.98 2.03 -10.18
CA LYS A 311 -4.88 3.39 -10.69
C LYS A 311 -5.59 3.51 -12.03
N PRO A 312 -6.90 3.80 -12.04
CA PRO A 312 -7.61 4.14 -13.25
C PRO A 312 -7.20 5.54 -13.76
N VAL A 313 -7.02 5.66 -15.06
CA VAL A 313 -6.86 6.94 -15.75
C VAL A 313 -8.17 7.23 -16.45
N TYR A 314 -8.82 8.29 -16.02
CA TYR A 314 -10.10 8.71 -16.57
C TYR A 314 -9.88 9.71 -17.70
N GLY A 315 -10.48 9.43 -18.85
CA GLY A 315 -10.57 10.34 -19.98
C GLY A 315 -11.81 11.22 -19.91
N LYS A 316 -12.09 11.89 -21.03
CA LYS A 316 -13.29 12.72 -21.15
C LYS A 316 -14.57 11.93 -20.88
N GLY A 317 -15.45 12.51 -20.07
CA GLY A 317 -16.74 11.87 -19.70
C GLY A 317 -16.64 10.77 -18.66
N GLY A 318 -15.53 10.67 -17.92
CA GLY A 318 -15.37 9.72 -16.83
C GLY A 318 -15.14 8.26 -17.28
N LYS A 319 -14.87 8.03 -18.55
CA LYS A 319 -14.53 6.69 -19.05
C LYS A 319 -13.10 6.34 -18.66
N VAL A 320 -12.89 5.13 -18.16
CA VAL A 320 -11.54 4.59 -17.91
C VAL A 320 -10.86 4.32 -19.26
N GLU A 321 -9.79 5.07 -19.54
CA GLU A 321 -8.96 4.92 -20.73
C GLU A 321 -7.83 3.92 -20.51
N LYS A 322 -7.25 3.93 -19.31
CA LYS A 322 -6.22 3.00 -18.87
C LYS A 322 -6.46 2.59 -17.43
N LEU A 323 -6.00 1.40 -17.10
CA LEU A 323 -5.95 0.91 -15.74
C LEU A 323 -4.53 0.45 -15.45
N TYR A 324 -3.99 0.87 -14.33
CA TYR A 324 -2.69 0.42 -13.83
C TYR A 324 -2.86 -0.24 -12.45
N ALA A 325 -1.96 -1.14 -12.12
CA ALA A 325 -1.66 -1.52 -10.75
C ALA A 325 -0.35 -0.85 -10.34
N LEU A 326 -0.36 -0.13 -9.23
CA LEU A 326 0.83 0.40 -8.57
C LEU A 326 1.29 -0.59 -7.51
N ALA A 327 2.59 -0.75 -7.34
CA ALA A 327 3.14 -1.58 -6.27
C ALA A 327 4.43 -0.98 -5.71
N THR A 328 4.63 -1.14 -4.38
CA THR A 328 5.92 -0.87 -3.74
C THR A 328 6.44 -2.09 -3.00
N ALA A 329 7.77 -2.20 -2.96
CA ALA A 329 8.51 -3.09 -2.07
C ALA A 329 9.27 -2.23 -1.05
N TRP A 330 8.99 -2.43 0.23
CA TRP A 330 9.78 -1.84 1.31
C TRP A 330 11.03 -2.67 1.55
N ASN A 331 12.19 -2.04 1.70
CA ASN A 331 13.47 -2.71 2.02
C ASN A 331 13.65 -4.09 1.34
N PRO A 332 14.13 -4.16 0.08
CA PRO A 332 15.20 -3.29 -0.46
C PRO A 332 14.72 -2.06 -1.24
N GLY A 333 13.43 -1.90 -1.46
CA GLY A 333 12.87 -0.74 -2.13
C GLY A 333 12.61 -0.97 -3.61
N GLY A 334 11.35 -0.89 -4.00
CA GLY A 334 10.92 -0.95 -5.38
C GLY A 334 9.65 -0.15 -5.60
N PHE A 335 9.51 0.44 -6.78
CA PHE A 335 8.28 1.08 -7.24
C PHE A 335 7.99 0.59 -8.66
N ALA A 336 6.79 0.09 -8.88
CA ALA A 336 6.36 -0.41 -10.18
C ALA A 336 4.99 0.12 -10.55
N VAL A 337 4.86 0.48 -11.82
CA VAL A 337 3.61 0.77 -12.52
C VAL A 337 3.38 -0.34 -13.53
N MET A 338 2.27 -1.04 -13.43
CA MET A 338 1.92 -2.17 -14.30
C MET A 338 0.60 -1.86 -15.00
N GLU A 339 0.64 -1.69 -16.33
CA GLU A 339 -0.55 -1.45 -17.14
C GLU A 339 -1.37 -2.74 -17.28
N VAL A 340 -2.67 -2.65 -17.04
CA VAL A 340 -3.60 -3.74 -17.36
C VAL A 340 -3.89 -3.71 -18.85
N VAL A 341 -3.49 -4.75 -19.56
CA VAL A 341 -3.69 -4.92 -21.00
C VAL A 341 -4.98 -5.69 -21.23
N LYS A 342 -5.84 -5.15 -22.10
CA LYS A 342 -7.14 -5.76 -22.47
C LYS A 342 -7.00 -6.65 -23.68
#